data_60eefaf29d0f0f65d06f72ace1a7b00f
#
_entry.id   60eefaf29d0f0f65d06f72ace1a7b00f
#
_cell.length_a   1.000
_cell.length_b   1.000
_cell.length_c   1.000
_cell.angle_alpha   90.00
_cell.angle_beta   90.00
_cell.angle_gamma   90.00
#
_symmetry.space_group_name_H-M   'P 1'
#
loop_
_entity.id
_entity.type
_entity.pdbx_description
1 polymer ?
#
loop_
_entity_poly.entity_id
_entity_poly.type
_entity_poly.pdbx_seq_one_letter_code
_entity_poly.pdbx_strand_id
1 'polypeptide(L)'
;MTHKNRTIPDTWTWVIHLIIGVFFMVGIVFLSDWRALRTTEGRFCQTLDFVKSQSTSFEKYNDIVAAKALRRTAVSVHQLAQDPALDLSDPQCLKKQTEKLWLTGISVLVPDGTLLCESTTNGIGYARFGEQLKNDTVLDVSSHPQKTYLKRVLLEDGSAVDVAAHRAKGKDVILLA
;
A
#
# COMPACT_ATOMS: atom_id res chain seq x y z
N MET A 1 -19.35 -94.30 4.47
CA MET A 1 -18.69 -93.04 4.88
C MET A 1 -19.69 -91.87 4.73
N THR A 2 -20.31 -91.52 5.85
CA THR A 2 -21.34 -90.45 5.87
C THR A 2 -20.69 -89.14 6.13
N HIS A 3 -20.72 -88.24 5.12
CA HIS A 3 -20.29 -86.83 5.21
C HIS A 3 -21.31 -86.09 6.11
N LYS A 4 -20.92 -85.78 7.33
CA LYS A 4 -21.69 -84.99 8.28
C LYS A 4 -21.57 -83.51 7.85
N ASN A 5 -22.52 -83.00 7.05
CA ASN A 5 -22.65 -81.60 6.78
C ASN A 5 -22.86 -80.85 8.10
N ARG A 6 -21.83 -80.13 8.58
CA ARG A 6 -21.95 -79.16 9.67
C ARG A 6 -22.69 -77.95 9.12
N THR A 7 -24.00 -77.91 9.31
CA THR A 7 -24.78 -76.71 9.15
C THR A 7 -24.32 -75.71 10.21
N ILE A 8 -23.75 -74.61 9.76
CA ILE A 8 -23.43 -73.47 10.64
C ILE A 8 -24.76 -72.99 11.23
N PRO A 9 -24.91 -72.88 12.58
CA PRO A 9 -26.16 -72.43 13.14
C PRO A 9 -26.54 -71.06 12.63
N ASP A 10 -27.82 -70.87 12.30
CA ASP A 10 -28.37 -69.60 11.69
C ASP A 10 -27.99 -68.33 12.44
N THR A 11 -27.79 -68.38 13.72
CA THR A 11 -27.33 -67.33 14.60
C THR A 11 -25.93 -66.79 14.19
N TRP A 12 -25.01 -67.63 13.73
CA TRP A 12 -23.67 -67.23 13.31
C TRP A 12 -23.69 -66.51 11.97
N THR A 13 -24.59 -66.84 11.08
CA THR A 13 -24.80 -66.24 9.82
C THR A 13 -25.26 -64.80 10.01
N TRP A 14 -26.20 -64.54 10.91
CA TRP A 14 -26.66 -63.19 11.26
C TRP A 14 -25.57 -62.36 11.88
N VAL A 15 -24.73 -62.88 12.77
CA VAL A 15 -23.60 -62.17 13.39
C VAL A 15 -22.58 -61.74 12.32
N ILE A 16 -22.26 -62.60 11.37
CA ILE A 16 -21.34 -62.27 10.28
C ILE A 16 -21.88 -61.14 9.41
N HIS A 17 -23.16 -61.16 9.04
CA HIS A 17 -23.77 -60.07 8.25
C HIS A 17 -23.79 -58.76 9.00
N LEU A 18 -24.01 -58.76 10.31
CA LEU A 18 -24.00 -57.59 11.15
C LEU A 18 -22.60 -56.99 11.24
N ILE A 19 -21.56 -57.81 11.40
CA ILE A 19 -20.16 -57.36 11.40
C ILE A 19 -19.79 -56.73 10.03
N ILE A 20 -20.16 -57.38 8.93
CA ILE A 20 -19.91 -56.86 7.58
C ILE A 20 -20.64 -55.54 7.39
N GLY A 21 -21.90 -55.41 7.82
CA GLY A 21 -22.67 -54.20 7.76
C GLY A 21 -22.04 -53.03 8.51
N VAL A 22 -21.54 -53.29 9.73
CA VAL A 22 -20.82 -52.26 10.52
C VAL A 22 -19.53 -51.85 9.85
N PHE A 23 -18.74 -52.78 9.30
CA PHE A 23 -17.52 -52.42 8.56
C PHE A 23 -17.81 -51.58 7.31
N PHE A 24 -18.89 -51.88 6.60
CA PHE A 24 -19.31 -51.07 5.45
C PHE A 24 -19.71 -49.65 5.82
N MET A 25 -20.48 -49.50 6.92
CA MET A 25 -20.90 -48.20 7.43
C MET A 25 -19.69 -47.35 7.88
N VAL A 26 -18.76 -47.92 8.62
CA VAL A 26 -17.54 -47.25 9.07
C VAL A 26 -16.69 -46.84 7.85
N GLY A 27 -16.58 -47.72 6.85
CA GLY A 27 -15.86 -47.41 5.60
C GLY A 27 -16.47 -46.25 4.83
N ILE A 28 -17.79 -46.18 4.72
CA ILE A 28 -18.50 -45.07 4.05
C ILE A 28 -18.28 -43.75 4.80
N VAL A 29 -18.42 -43.74 6.12
CA VAL A 29 -18.19 -42.51 6.92
C VAL A 29 -16.75 -42.05 6.77
N PHE A 30 -15.78 -42.95 6.89
CA PHE A 30 -14.36 -42.59 6.74
C PHE A 30 -14.03 -42.03 5.36
N LEU A 31 -14.56 -42.63 4.29
CA LEU A 31 -14.38 -42.15 2.92
C LEU A 31 -15.06 -40.79 2.69
N SER A 32 -16.21 -40.57 3.30
CA SER A 32 -16.94 -39.27 3.22
C SER A 32 -16.14 -38.17 3.91
N ASP A 33 -15.67 -38.42 5.13
CA ASP A 33 -14.87 -37.42 5.88
C ASP A 33 -13.55 -37.13 5.19
N TRP A 34 -12.88 -38.12 4.64
CA TRP A 34 -11.64 -37.92 3.87
C TRP A 34 -11.84 -37.05 2.64
N ARG A 35 -12.94 -37.27 1.90
CA ARG A 35 -13.28 -36.45 0.74
C ARG A 35 -13.65 -35.02 1.14
N ALA A 36 -14.40 -34.85 2.23
CA ALA A 36 -14.76 -33.54 2.76
C ALA A 36 -13.53 -32.73 3.16
N LEU A 37 -12.58 -33.37 3.88
CA LEU A 37 -11.32 -32.74 4.28
C LEU A 37 -10.49 -32.28 3.08
N ARG A 38 -10.26 -33.13 2.09
CA ARG A 38 -9.51 -32.75 0.88
C ARG A 38 -10.18 -31.62 0.09
N THR A 39 -11.50 -31.63 0.02
CA THR A 39 -12.25 -30.57 -0.68
C THR A 39 -12.14 -29.23 0.06
N THR A 40 -12.16 -29.27 1.39
CA THR A 40 -12.03 -28.09 2.25
C THR A 40 -10.62 -27.51 2.18
N GLU A 41 -9.58 -28.36 2.24
CA GLU A 41 -8.18 -27.93 2.06
C GLU A 41 -7.96 -27.26 0.70
N GLY A 42 -8.47 -27.87 -0.37
CA GLY A 42 -8.36 -27.30 -1.72
C GLY A 42 -9.03 -25.94 -1.83
N ARG A 43 -10.22 -25.76 -1.25
CA ARG A 43 -10.92 -24.46 -1.22
C ARG A 43 -10.18 -23.42 -0.37
N PHE A 44 -9.61 -23.84 0.76
CA PHE A 44 -8.84 -22.97 1.62
C PHE A 44 -7.57 -22.46 0.90
N CYS A 45 -6.81 -23.35 0.26
CA CYS A 45 -5.66 -22.96 -0.54
C CYS A 45 -6.03 -22.00 -1.67
N GLN A 46 -7.10 -22.26 -2.41
CA GLN A 46 -7.59 -21.35 -3.46
C GLN A 46 -7.95 -19.98 -2.91
N THR A 47 -8.59 -19.93 -1.73
CA THR A 47 -8.95 -18.65 -1.08
C THR A 47 -7.70 -17.91 -0.64
N LEU A 48 -6.71 -18.59 -0.07
CA LEU A 48 -5.42 -17.98 0.29
C LEU A 48 -4.68 -17.43 -0.92
N ASP A 49 -4.61 -18.19 -2.01
CA ASP A 49 -3.97 -17.75 -3.24
C ASP A 49 -4.69 -16.52 -3.85
N PHE A 50 -6.02 -16.51 -3.80
CA PHE A 50 -6.82 -15.36 -4.21
C PHE A 50 -6.52 -14.13 -3.35
N VAL A 51 -6.54 -14.26 -2.01
CA VAL A 51 -6.24 -13.16 -1.09
C VAL A 51 -4.81 -12.65 -1.31
N LYS A 52 -3.83 -13.52 -1.47
CA LYS A 52 -2.45 -13.15 -1.77
C LYS A 52 -2.33 -12.40 -3.10
N SER A 53 -2.98 -12.89 -4.14
CA SER A 53 -3.03 -12.22 -5.45
C SER A 53 -3.68 -10.85 -5.37
N GLN A 54 -4.77 -10.71 -4.63
CA GLN A 54 -5.44 -9.44 -4.37
C GLN A 54 -4.50 -8.46 -3.62
N SER A 55 -3.86 -8.92 -2.54
CA SER A 55 -2.91 -8.10 -1.76
C SER A 55 -1.79 -7.56 -2.65
N THR A 56 -1.16 -8.43 -3.44
CA THR A 56 -0.10 -8.03 -4.37
C THR A 56 -0.60 -7.03 -5.44
N SER A 57 -1.84 -7.19 -5.88
CA SER A 57 -2.45 -6.26 -6.84
C SER A 57 -2.72 -4.90 -6.21
N PHE A 58 -3.16 -4.86 -4.95
CA PHE A 58 -3.34 -3.61 -4.19
C PHE A 58 -2.02 -2.90 -3.93
N GLU A 59 -0.96 -3.63 -3.55
CA GLU A 59 0.38 -3.06 -3.39
C GLU A 59 0.85 -2.38 -4.68
N LYS A 60 0.79 -3.09 -5.81
CA LYS A 60 1.17 -2.52 -7.12
C LYS A 60 0.33 -1.30 -7.50
N TYR A 61 -0.97 -1.34 -7.22
CA TYR A 61 -1.85 -0.20 -7.47
C TYR A 61 -1.45 1.01 -6.63
N ASN A 62 -1.18 0.80 -5.34
CA ASN A 62 -0.74 1.87 -4.43
C ASN A 62 0.59 2.46 -4.87
N ASP A 63 1.55 1.65 -5.30
CA ASP A 63 2.84 2.12 -5.83
C ASP A 63 2.68 2.98 -7.09
N ILE A 64 1.79 2.58 -8.00
CA ILE A 64 1.50 3.34 -9.21
C ILE A 64 0.82 4.69 -8.86
N VAL A 65 -0.12 4.69 -7.94
CA VAL A 65 -0.81 5.91 -7.50
C VAL A 65 0.17 6.85 -6.81
N ALA A 66 1.03 6.32 -5.94
CA ALA A 66 2.08 7.07 -5.28
C ALA A 66 3.07 7.71 -6.28
N ALA A 67 3.54 6.93 -7.25
CA ALA A 67 4.44 7.43 -8.30
C ALA A 67 3.79 8.54 -9.15
N LYS A 68 2.49 8.41 -9.46
CA LYS A 68 1.74 9.45 -10.17
C LYS A 68 1.59 10.73 -9.35
N ALA A 69 1.32 10.60 -8.05
CA ALA A 69 1.21 11.75 -7.14
C ALA A 69 2.54 12.51 -7.07
N LEU A 70 3.65 11.81 -6.80
CA LEU A 70 4.99 12.39 -6.78
C LEU A 70 5.33 13.10 -8.11
N ARG A 71 5.05 12.46 -9.25
CA ARG A 71 5.30 13.07 -10.55
C ARG A 71 4.48 14.34 -10.76
N ARG A 72 3.21 14.34 -10.34
CA ARG A 72 2.36 15.52 -10.42
C ARG A 72 2.92 16.66 -9.57
N THR A 73 3.30 16.38 -8.34
CA THR A 73 3.90 17.36 -7.44
C THR A 73 5.20 17.93 -8.03
N ALA A 74 6.05 17.08 -8.63
CA ALA A 74 7.26 17.51 -9.34
C ALA A 74 6.98 18.48 -10.47
N VAL A 75 6.00 18.18 -11.32
CA VAL A 75 5.61 19.05 -12.44
C VAL A 75 5.07 20.38 -11.92
N SER A 76 4.25 20.34 -10.89
CA SER A 76 3.65 21.55 -10.28
C SER A 76 4.71 22.46 -9.68
N VAL A 77 5.65 21.92 -8.89
CA VAL A 77 6.73 22.73 -8.31
C VAL A 77 7.66 23.28 -9.37
N HIS A 78 7.94 22.51 -10.41
CA HIS A 78 8.74 23.00 -11.55
C HIS A 78 8.06 24.15 -12.28
N GLN A 79 6.76 24.07 -12.54
CA GLN A 79 5.99 25.17 -13.16
C GLN A 79 6.00 26.42 -12.30
N LEU A 80 5.78 26.28 -10.98
CA LEU A 80 5.84 27.39 -10.03
C LEU A 80 7.23 28.03 -10.01
N ALA A 81 8.29 27.23 -10.03
CA ALA A 81 9.66 27.70 -9.99
C ALA A 81 10.07 28.45 -11.25
N GLN A 82 9.44 28.20 -12.39
CA GLN A 82 9.71 28.90 -13.66
C GLN A 82 8.90 30.17 -13.83
N ASP A 83 7.90 30.44 -12.99
CA ASP A 83 7.06 31.64 -13.09
C ASP A 83 7.75 32.85 -12.44
N PRO A 84 8.26 33.81 -13.23
CA PRO A 84 8.94 34.98 -12.70
C PRO A 84 7.98 35.98 -12.03
N ALA A 85 6.69 35.94 -12.39
CA ALA A 85 5.67 36.83 -11.87
C ALA A 85 5.12 36.40 -10.51
N LEU A 86 5.48 35.18 -10.05
CA LEU A 86 5.01 34.66 -8.80
C LEU A 86 5.64 35.40 -7.60
N ASP A 87 4.80 36.07 -6.80
CA ASP A 87 5.25 36.64 -5.53
C ASP A 87 5.37 35.54 -4.47
N LEU A 88 6.62 35.21 -4.15
CA LEU A 88 6.96 34.16 -3.19
C LEU A 88 6.91 34.64 -1.73
N SER A 89 6.71 35.95 -1.52
CA SER A 89 6.63 36.54 -0.18
C SER A 89 5.19 36.75 0.28
N ASP A 90 4.22 36.64 -0.64
CA ASP A 90 2.79 36.80 -0.32
C ASP A 90 2.10 35.43 -0.07
N PRO A 91 1.68 35.15 1.17
CA PRO A 91 0.95 33.93 1.50
C PRO A 91 -0.37 33.78 0.71
N GLN A 92 -1.02 34.88 0.35
CA GLN A 92 -2.28 34.83 -0.40
C GLN A 92 -2.04 34.43 -1.86
N CYS A 93 -0.92 34.89 -2.45
CA CYS A 93 -0.49 34.45 -3.76
C CYS A 93 -0.19 32.93 -3.76
N LEU A 94 0.56 32.46 -2.79
CA LEU A 94 0.86 31.03 -2.62
C LEU A 94 -0.42 30.20 -2.43
N LYS A 95 -1.38 30.70 -1.64
CA LYS A 95 -2.65 30.03 -1.41
C LYS A 95 -3.43 29.81 -2.71
N LYS A 96 -3.54 30.84 -3.54
CA LYS A 96 -4.19 30.76 -4.86
C LYS A 96 -3.53 29.71 -5.75
N GLN A 97 -2.19 29.64 -5.73
CA GLN A 97 -1.45 28.63 -6.52
C GLN A 97 -1.63 27.22 -5.95
N THR A 98 -1.64 27.07 -4.63
CA THR A 98 -1.91 25.80 -3.95
C THR A 98 -3.27 25.25 -4.38
N GLU A 99 -4.32 26.06 -4.36
CA GLU A 99 -5.67 25.70 -4.79
C GLU A 99 -5.72 25.37 -6.30
N LYS A 100 -5.11 26.22 -7.13
CA LYS A 100 -5.09 26.04 -8.59
C LYS A 100 -4.41 24.75 -9.03
N LEU A 101 -3.33 24.37 -8.37
CA LEU A 101 -2.53 23.20 -8.71
C LEU A 101 -2.93 21.95 -7.93
N TRP A 102 -3.94 22.05 -7.07
CA TRP A 102 -4.42 20.96 -6.19
C TRP A 102 -3.29 20.38 -5.33
N LEU A 103 -2.45 21.27 -4.79
CA LEU A 103 -1.41 20.94 -3.84
C LEU A 103 -1.92 21.00 -2.41
N THR A 104 -1.27 20.29 -1.51
CA THR A 104 -1.56 20.33 -0.07
C THR A 104 -0.98 21.59 0.57
N GLY A 105 0.16 22.06 0.08
CA GLY A 105 0.82 23.27 0.53
C GLY A 105 1.97 23.66 -0.37
N ILE A 106 2.44 24.89 -0.21
CA ILE A 106 3.66 25.41 -0.82
C ILE A 106 4.45 26.12 0.27
N SER A 107 5.72 25.74 0.44
CA SER A 107 6.66 26.38 1.36
C SER A 107 7.82 26.95 0.57
N VAL A 108 8.25 28.13 0.93
CA VAL A 108 9.39 28.86 0.33
C VAL A 108 10.51 28.87 1.35
N LEU A 109 11.65 28.30 0.99
CA LEU A 109 12.83 28.17 1.86
C LEU A 109 14.01 28.95 1.32
N VAL A 110 14.83 29.47 2.21
CA VAL A 110 16.19 29.92 1.88
C VAL A 110 17.07 28.68 1.64
N PRO A 111 18.22 28.80 0.93
CA PRO A 111 19.16 27.69 0.73
C PRO A 111 19.67 27.02 2.01
N ASP A 112 19.64 27.71 3.14
CA ASP A 112 19.99 27.16 4.46
C ASP A 112 18.87 26.33 5.11
N GLY A 113 17.68 26.24 4.46
CA GLY A 113 16.52 25.54 4.97
C GLY A 113 15.60 26.36 5.86
N THR A 114 15.86 27.68 6.02
CA THR A 114 14.97 28.57 6.77
C THR A 114 13.69 28.83 6.00
N LEU A 115 12.54 28.69 6.68
CA LEU A 115 11.23 28.98 6.10
C LEU A 115 11.00 30.49 5.97
N LEU A 116 10.74 30.98 4.74
CA LEU A 116 10.41 32.38 4.46
C LEU A 116 8.90 32.60 4.45
N CYS A 117 8.18 31.77 3.72
CA CYS A 117 6.73 31.91 3.55
C CYS A 117 6.12 30.54 3.32
N GLU A 118 4.88 30.37 3.73
CA GLU A 118 4.15 29.13 3.59
C GLU A 118 2.66 29.35 3.40
N SER A 119 2.05 28.46 2.61
CA SER A 119 0.61 28.34 2.51
C SER A 119 0.20 26.87 2.50
N THR A 120 -0.71 26.48 3.38
CA THR A 120 -1.23 25.12 3.48
C THR A 120 -2.75 25.11 3.45
N THR A 121 -3.33 24.04 2.88
CA THR A 121 -4.80 23.86 2.81
C THR A 121 -5.34 22.98 3.94
N ASN A 122 -4.52 22.08 4.49
CA ASN A 122 -4.93 21.09 5.48
C ASN A 122 -4.11 21.16 6.80
N GLY A 123 -3.32 22.23 6.99
CA GLY A 123 -2.50 22.42 8.19
C GLY A 123 -1.25 21.52 8.26
N ILE A 124 -0.95 20.76 7.20
CA ILE A 124 0.31 20.00 7.10
C ILE A 124 1.34 20.93 6.49
N GLY A 125 2.04 21.67 7.34
CA GLY A 125 3.09 22.60 6.94
C GLY A 125 4.49 22.05 7.13
N TYR A 126 5.48 22.82 6.65
CA TYR A 126 6.91 22.50 6.73
C TYR A 126 7.38 22.18 8.17
N ALA A 127 6.80 22.81 9.16
CA ALA A 127 7.12 22.54 10.57
C ALA A 127 6.94 21.06 10.97
N ARG A 128 6.05 20.30 10.31
CA ARG A 128 5.80 18.90 10.64
C ARG A 128 6.80 17.91 10.04
N PHE A 129 7.45 18.25 8.95
CA PHE A 129 8.34 17.34 8.24
C PHE A 129 9.71 17.97 7.88
N GLY A 130 9.88 19.27 8.08
CA GLY A 130 11.09 20.00 7.69
C GLY A 130 12.37 19.48 8.33
N GLU A 131 12.31 19.05 9.60
CA GLU A 131 13.47 18.45 10.28
C GLU A 131 13.98 17.18 9.58
N GLN A 132 13.06 16.38 8.99
CA GLN A 132 13.44 15.19 8.23
C GLN A 132 14.11 15.52 6.89
N LEU A 133 13.89 16.74 6.37
CA LEU A 133 14.48 17.22 5.13
C LEU A 133 15.81 17.93 5.34
N LYS A 134 16.07 18.50 6.52
CA LYS A 134 17.33 19.22 6.81
C LYS A 134 18.57 18.36 6.67
N ASN A 135 18.45 17.05 6.96
CA ASN A 135 19.53 16.08 6.84
C ASN A 135 19.56 15.39 5.46
N ASP A 136 18.77 15.84 4.52
CA ASP A 136 18.64 15.25 3.20
C ASP A 136 19.19 16.19 2.11
N THR A 137 19.38 15.65 0.93
CA THR A 137 19.88 16.36 -0.26
C THR A 137 18.86 17.34 -0.84
N VAL A 138 17.73 17.58 -0.17
CA VAL A 138 16.71 18.54 -0.62
C VAL A 138 17.28 19.95 -0.79
N LEU A 139 18.17 20.39 0.09
CA LEU A 139 18.79 21.70 0.03
C LEU A 139 19.81 21.82 -1.11
N ASP A 140 20.31 20.70 -1.62
CA ASP A 140 21.26 20.69 -2.77
C ASP A 140 20.62 21.23 -4.06
N VAL A 141 19.29 21.30 -4.16
CA VAL A 141 18.63 21.92 -5.31
C VAL A 141 18.95 23.42 -5.44
N SER A 142 19.36 24.07 -4.34
CA SER A 142 19.84 25.45 -4.37
C SER A 142 21.06 25.62 -5.30
N SER A 143 21.94 24.62 -5.30
CA SER A 143 23.15 24.58 -6.14
C SER A 143 22.90 23.97 -7.53
N HIS A 144 21.75 23.33 -7.73
CA HIS A 144 21.41 22.62 -8.96
C HIS A 144 20.06 23.05 -9.53
N PRO A 145 19.92 24.23 -10.15
CA PRO A 145 18.64 24.81 -10.58
C PRO A 145 17.89 23.98 -11.65
N GLN A 146 18.53 22.99 -12.25
CA GLN A 146 17.93 22.09 -13.23
C GLN A 146 17.35 20.80 -12.61
N LYS A 147 17.64 20.56 -11.31
CA LYS A 147 17.19 19.35 -10.62
C LYS A 147 15.92 19.60 -9.84
N THR A 148 15.02 18.63 -9.86
CA THR A 148 13.87 18.55 -8.95
C THR A 148 14.13 17.45 -7.96
N TYR A 149 14.03 17.75 -6.68
CA TYR A 149 14.10 16.77 -5.62
C TYR A 149 12.71 16.21 -5.36
N LEU A 150 12.64 14.91 -5.09
CA LEU A 150 11.39 14.21 -4.80
C LEU A 150 11.59 13.26 -3.65
N LYS A 151 10.71 13.31 -2.66
CA LYS A 151 10.71 12.38 -1.53
C LYS A 151 9.30 12.16 -0.99
N ARG A 152 9.02 10.92 -0.58
CA ARG A 152 7.90 10.61 0.29
C ARG A 152 8.37 10.64 1.74
N VAL A 153 7.76 11.49 2.56
CA VAL A 153 8.04 11.64 3.99
C VAL A 153 6.90 10.98 4.76
N LEU A 154 7.25 10.12 5.71
CA LEU A 154 6.29 9.53 6.65
C LEU A 154 6.22 10.43 7.89
N LEU A 155 4.99 10.82 8.24
CA LEU A 155 4.73 11.60 9.46
C LEU A 155 4.56 10.67 10.66
N GLU A 156 4.65 11.23 11.85
CA GLU A 156 4.51 10.48 13.12
C GLU A 156 3.14 9.82 13.29
N ASP A 157 2.10 10.38 12.66
CA ASP A 157 0.75 9.82 12.66
C ASP A 157 0.55 8.67 11.67
N GLY A 158 1.62 8.25 10.99
CA GLY A 158 1.60 7.19 9.97
C GLY A 158 1.11 7.65 8.60
N SER A 159 0.72 8.90 8.43
CA SER A 159 0.39 9.46 7.12
C SER A 159 1.64 9.73 6.29
N ALA A 160 1.52 9.79 4.98
CA ALA A 160 2.61 10.08 4.06
C ALA A 160 2.37 11.40 3.32
N VAL A 161 3.43 12.20 3.17
CA VAL A 161 3.42 13.42 2.38
C VAL A 161 4.42 13.28 1.24
N ASP A 162 3.97 13.54 0.02
CA ASP A 162 4.83 13.59 -1.16
C ASP A 162 5.36 15.00 -1.32
N VAL A 163 6.67 15.14 -1.23
CA VAL A 163 7.36 16.44 -1.26
C VAL A 163 8.19 16.54 -2.53
N ALA A 164 8.04 17.65 -3.24
CA ALA A 164 8.91 18.03 -4.34
C ALA A 164 9.58 19.37 -4.05
N ALA A 165 10.86 19.50 -4.37
CA ALA A 165 11.59 20.74 -4.23
C ALA A 165 12.28 21.16 -5.54
N HIS A 166 12.28 22.45 -5.81
CA HIS A 166 12.95 23.05 -6.97
C HIS A 166 13.42 24.47 -6.65
N ARG A 167 14.57 24.86 -7.18
CA ARG A 167 15.03 26.26 -7.06
C ARG A 167 14.19 27.19 -7.92
N ALA A 168 13.74 28.31 -7.35
CA ALA A 168 13.02 29.33 -8.10
C ALA A 168 13.95 30.05 -9.06
N LYS A 169 13.51 30.23 -10.31
CA LYS A 169 14.30 30.86 -11.36
C LYS A 169 14.57 32.35 -11.05
N GLY A 170 15.83 32.73 -11.07
CA GLY A 170 16.24 34.10 -10.80
C GLY A 170 16.12 34.53 -9.32
N LYS A 171 15.78 33.63 -8.43
CA LYS A 171 15.67 33.90 -6.99
C LYS A 171 16.50 32.88 -6.22
N ASP A 172 17.07 33.31 -5.10
CA ASP A 172 17.85 32.41 -4.26
C ASP A 172 16.96 31.79 -3.17
N VAL A 173 15.94 31.07 -3.62
CA VAL A 173 15.00 30.37 -2.77
C VAL A 173 14.62 29.01 -3.37
N ILE A 174 14.26 28.09 -2.51
CA ILE A 174 13.77 26.76 -2.83
C ILE A 174 12.26 26.74 -2.65
N LEU A 175 11.53 26.31 -3.67
CA LEU A 175 10.11 26.02 -3.60
C LEU A 175 9.89 24.56 -3.24
N LEU A 176 9.09 24.32 -2.23
CA LEU A 176 8.66 23.03 -1.74
C LEU A 176 7.15 22.91 -1.90
N ALA A 177 6.67 21.81 -2.50
CA ALA A 177 5.24 21.56 -2.65
C ALA A 177 4.91 20.08 -2.35
#